data_9cf4feb5dd6363229e4663bc58016953
#
_entry.id   9cf4feb5dd6363229e4663bc58016953
#
_cell.length_a   1.000
_cell.length_b   1.000
_cell.length_c   1.000
_cell.angle_alpha   90.00
_cell.angle_beta   90.00
_cell.angle_gamma   90.00
#
_symmetry.space_group_name_H-M   'P 1'
#
loop_
_entity.id
_entity.type
_entity.pdbx_description
1 polymer ?
#
loop_
_entity_poly.entity_id
_entity_poly.type
_entity_poly.pdbx_seq_one_letter_code
_entity_poly.pdbx_strand_id
1 'polypeptide(L)'
;MKAIRFAGAGRPLSLETVPDPAPGPGWVVVDIEAAGLCHSDLHIMSGMDLGDLTVKSPVTLGHEGAGVISSVGEGVEDFAVGDRVGIALVTHPVEEARFAPGVGHDGAFAERELAHVSTLVRIPDGVTFAEAAVATDSVATAYHAVRAAGSVRQGATVGVVGLGGLGLNGVRIAQLLGATVYGVDINPAAHGPALEAGATACFQDTRELMAERPDVIVDFVGAPTTTGPAVESVRPGGRVVLVGLGGAVASIPVASLVMRNVQLIGSLGASKEELREVYELIARGALKPAVEEVPFAELPAAMDRLARGEVRGRLYTRPRADLRVGAGAV
;
A
#
# COMPACT_ATOMS: atom_id res chain seq x y z
N MET A 1 11.39 -18.22 -15.21
CA MET A 1 10.72 -18.01 -13.92
C MET A 1 9.21 -18.10 -14.04
N LYS A 2 8.48 -18.38 -12.95
CA LYS A 2 7.02 -18.28 -12.88
C LYS A 2 6.60 -16.85 -12.56
N ALA A 3 5.52 -16.40 -13.21
CA ALA A 3 4.92 -15.08 -12.98
C ALA A 3 3.40 -15.13 -13.19
N ILE A 4 2.66 -14.33 -12.44
CA ILE A 4 1.23 -14.10 -12.65
C ILE A 4 1.09 -12.92 -13.61
N ARG A 5 0.56 -13.17 -14.80
CA ARG A 5 0.48 -12.17 -15.88
C ARG A 5 -0.91 -11.57 -16.00
N PHE A 6 -0.93 -10.26 -16.22
CA PHE A 6 -2.10 -9.47 -16.60
C PHE A 6 -2.04 -9.16 -18.11
N ALA A 7 -2.99 -9.72 -18.87
CA ALA A 7 -3.03 -9.57 -20.33
C ALA A 7 -3.92 -8.42 -20.83
N GLY A 8 -4.44 -7.60 -19.90
CA GLY A 8 -5.31 -6.46 -20.19
C GLY A 8 -6.66 -6.52 -19.48
N ALA A 9 -7.34 -5.37 -19.40
CA ALA A 9 -8.61 -5.23 -18.69
C ALA A 9 -9.67 -6.25 -19.15
N GLY A 10 -10.39 -6.79 -18.16
CA GLY A 10 -11.41 -7.83 -18.39
C GLY A 10 -10.87 -9.23 -18.71
N ARG A 11 -9.55 -9.42 -18.67
CA ARG A 11 -8.95 -10.76 -18.81
C ARG A 11 -8.51 -11.27 -17.42
N PRO A 12 -8.66 -12.59 -17.15
CA PRO A 12 -8.20 -13.16 -15.90
C PRO A 12 -6.67 -13.12 -15.81
N LEU A 13 -6.16 -13.09 -14.60
CA LEU A 13 -4.74 -13.31 -14.32
C LEU A 13 -4.37 -14.77 -14.64
N SER A 14 -3.18 -14.99 -15.22
CA SER A 14 -2.67 -16.30 -15.58
C SER A 14 -1.28 -16.57 -15.03
N LEU A 15 -1.05 -17.78 -14.51
CA LEU A 15 0.28 -18.24 -14.12
C LEU A 15 1.03 -18.72 -15.37
N GLU A 16 2.13 -18.04 -15.69
CA GLU A 16 2.91 -18.30 -16.90
C GLU A 16 4.38 -18.59 -16.57
N THR A 17 5.08 -19.16 -17.54
CA THR A 17 6.54 -19.25 -17.53
C THR A 17 7.08 -18.18 -18.46
N VAL A 18 7.85 -17.23 -17.89
CA VAL A 18 8.45 -16.13 -18.62
C VAL A 18 9.99 -16.19 -18.49
N PRO A 19 10.75 -15.53 -19.38
CA PRO A 19 12.20 -15.42 -19.23
C PRO A 19 12.60 -14.82 -17.89
N ASP A 20 13.75 -15.24 -17.36
CA ASP A 20 14.33 -14.59 -16.19
C ASP A 20 14.80 -13.17 -16.56
N PRO A 21 14.60 -12.17 -15.69
CA PRO A 21 15.11 -10.83 -15.93
C PRO A 21 16.63 -10.79 -15.81
N ALA A 22 17.26 -9.90 -16.59
CA ALA A 22 18.68 -9.61 -16.48
C ALA A 22 18.87 -8.12 -16.16
N PRO A 23 19.75 -7.75 -15.19
CA PRO A 23 19.87 -6.37 -14.77
C PRO A 23 20.73 -5.58 -15.77
N GLY A 24 20.24 -4.42 -16.20
CA GLY A 24 21.00 -3.39 -16.90
C GLY A 24 21.71 -2.44 -15.93
N PRO A 25 22.40 -1.39 -16.44
CA PRO A 25 23.05 -0.39 -15.62
C PRO A 25 22.08 0.29 -14.64
N GLY A 26 22.42 0.31 -13.33
CA GLY A 26 21.61 0.89 -12.27
C GLY A 26 20.43 0.01 -11.81
N TRP A 27 20.29 -1.21 -12.34
CA TRP A 27 19.24 -2.16 -11.96
C TRP A 27 19.80 -3.38 -11.23
N VAL A 28 18.94 -4.02 -10.46
CA VAL A 28 19.21 -5.31 -9.80
C VAL A 28 18.10 -6.29 -10.08
N VAL A 29 18.38 -7.59 -9.93
CA VAL A 29 17.33 -8.62 -9.85
C VAL A 29 17.16 -8.99 -8.39
N VAL A 30 15.91 -8.94 -7.94
CA VAL A 30 15.49 -9.35 -6.61
C VAL A 30 14.74 -10.68 -6.70
N ASP A 31 15.21 -11.68 -6.00
CA ASP A 31 14.51 -12.92 -5.74
C ASP A 31 13.38 -12.63 -4.76
N ILE A 32 12.13 -12.66 -5.20
CA ILE A 32 10.97 -12.25 -4.41
C ILE A 32 10.62 -13.30 -3.36
N GLU A 33 10.74 -12.92 -2.10
CA GLU A 33 10.40 -13.75 -0.93
C GLU A 33 8.98 -13.51 -0.43
N ALA A 34 8.45 -12.30 -0.65
CA ALA A 34 7.05 -11.95 -0.38
C ALA A 34 6.57 -10.84 -1.32
N ALA A 35 5.30 -10.92 -1.70
CA ALA A 35 4.61 -9.90 -2.49
C ALA A 35 3.20 -9.68 -1.94
N GLY A 36 2.87 -8.44 -1.57
CA GLY A 36 1.55 -8.04 -1.07
C GLY A 36 0.52 -7.86 -2.19
N LEU A 37 -0.77 -8.05 -1.87
CA LEU A 37 -1.90 -7.88 -2.78
C LEU A 37 -2.67 -6.61 -2.42
N CYS A 38 -2.86 -5.70 -3.37
CA CYS A 38 -3.47 -4.38 -3.16
C CYS A 38 -4.75 -4.19 -3.99
N HIS A 39 -5.65 -3.35 -3.50
CA HIS A 39 -6.81 -2.89 -4.29
C HIS A 39 -6.39 -2.11 -5.54
N SER A 40 -5.21 -1.49 -5.57
CA SER A 40 -4.70 -0.83 -6.77
C SER A 40 -4.48 -1.81 -7.93
N ASP A 41 -4.10 -3.06 -7.64
CA ASP A 41 -4.03 -4.11 -8.67
C ASP A 41 -5.42 -4.39 -9.28
N LEU A 42 -6.49 -4.39 -8.46
CA LEU A 42 -7.88 -4.52 -8.93
C LEU A 42 -8.30 -3.33 -9.79
N HIS A 43 -7.91 -2.11 -9.45
CA HIS A 43 -8.17 -0.91 -10.27
C HIS A 43 -7.51 -1.03 -11.64
N ILE A 44 -6.26 -1.47 -11.70
CA ILE A 44 -5.55 -1.76 -12.95
C ILE A 44 -6.28 -2.85 -13.75
N MET A 45 -6.66 -3.96 -13.09
CA MET A 45 -7.37 -5.08 -13.72
C MET A 45 -8.74 -4.68 -14.27
N SER A 46 -9.42 -3.71 -13.65
CA SER A 46 -10.69 -3.17 -14.14
C SER A 46 -10.55 -2.22 -15.32
N GLY A 47 -9.31 -1.79 -15.64
CA GLY A 47 -9.06 -0.79 -16.67
C GLY A 47 -9.37 0.64 -16.20
N MET A 48 -9.32 0.90 -14.88
CA MET A 48 -9.48 2.28 -14.37
C MET A 48 -8.43 3.19 -14.99
N ASP A 49 -8.87 4.37 -15.41
CA ASP A 49 -7.97 5.44 -15.85
C ASP A 49 -7.18 5.98 -14.65
N LEU A 50 -5.88 5.75 -14.66
CA LEU A 50 -4.94 6.24 -13.64
C LEU A 50 -4.17 7.50 -14.13
N GLY A 51 -4.69 8.21 -15.12
CA GLY A 51 -4.06 9.39 -15.70
C GLY A 51 -2.77 9.03 -16.45
N ASP A 52 -1.67 9.69 -16.09
CA ASP A 52 -0.37 9.48 -16.74
C ASP A 52 0.28 8.12 -16.43
N LEU A 53 -0.29 7.35 -15.48
CA LEU A 53 0.17 5.99 -15.15
C LEU A 53 -0.43 4.97 -16.12
N THR A 54 0.09 4.91 -17.34
CA THR A 54 -0.36 3.93 -18.35
C THR A 54 0.32 2.59 -18.11
N VAL A 55 -0.44 1.62 -17.64
CA VAL A 55 0.05 0.23 -17.48
C VAL A 55 0.09 -0.45 -18.85
N LYS A 56 1.28 -0.86 -19.28
CA LYS A 56 1.46 -1.66 -20.50
C LYS A 56 1.01 -3.11 -20.24
N SER A 57 0.28 -3.69 -21.18
CA SER A 57 -0.07 -5.12 -21.13
C SER A 57 0.50 -5.86 -22.35
N PRO A 58 0.96 -7.11 -22.19
CA PRO A 58 0.94 -7.90 -20.95
C PRO A 58 2.00 -7.46 -19.95
N VAL A 59 1.68 -7.49 -18.65
CA VAL A 59 2.58 -7.12 -17.55
C VAL A 59 2.39 -8.06 -16.35
N THR A 60 3.41 -8.24 -15.53
CA THR A 60 3.28 -8.82 -14.20
C THR A 60 2.90 -7.71 -13.23
N LEU A 61 1.77 -7.84 -12.53
CA LEU A 61 1.35 -6.90 -11.50
C LEU A 61 2.12 -7.12 -10.18
N GLY A 62 1.67 -6.43 -9.13
CA GLY A 62 2.28 -6.50 -7.79
C GLY A 62 3.30 -5.40 -7.58
N HIS A 63 2.97 -4.48 -6.67
CA HIS A 63 3.79 -3.32 -6.35
C HIS A 63 4.22 -3.29 -4.88
N GLU A 64 4.03 -4.40 -4.16
CA GLU A 64 4.47 -4.61 -2.79
C GLU A 64 5.47 -5.76 -2.75
N GLY A 65 6.71 -5.52 -3.16
CA GLY A 65 7.74 -6.54 -3.26
C GLY A 65 8.81 -6.44 -2.18
N ALA A 66 9.23 -7.60 -1.65
CA ALA A 66 10.42 -7.73 -0.79
C ALA A 66 11.15 -9.05 -1.05
N GLY A 67 12.48 -9.01 -0.99
CA GLY A 67 13.26 -10.19 -1.28
C GLY A 67 14.76 -9.99 -1.07
N VAL A 68 15.54 -10.81 -1.78
CA VAL A 68 17.00 -10.83 -1.69
C VAL A 68 17.57 -10.52 -3.08
N ILE A 69 18.52 -9.62 -3.16
CA ILE A 69 19.22 -9.32 -4.41
C ILE A 69 19.98 -10.56 -4.88
N SER A 70 19.69 -11.03 -6.09
CA SER A 70 20.31 -12.21 -6.69
C SER A 70 21.33 -11.86 -7.79
N SER A 71 21.20 -10.69 -8.42
CA SER A 71 22.21 -10.15 -9.32
C SER A 71 22.16 -8.62 -9.39
N VAL A 72 23.31 -8.00 -9.71
CA VAL A 72 23.47 -6.55 -9.82
C VAL A 72 23.95 -6.18 -11.20
N GLY A 73 23.44 -5.08 -11.75
CA GLY A 73 23.88 -4.51 -13.01
C GLY A 73 25.12 -3.61 -12.88
N GLU A 74 25.62 -3.14 -14.01
CA GLU A 74 26.75 -2.22 -14.06
C GLU A 74 26.44 -0.91 -13.31
N GLY A 75 27.44 -0.38 -12.59
CA GLY A 75 27.36 0.90 -11.86
C GLY A 75 26.55 0.84 -10.56
N VAL A 76 26.12 -0.34 -10.11
CA VAL A 76 25.48 -0.50 -8.80
C VAL A 76 26.56 -0.66 -7.72
N GLU A 77 26.75 0.37 -6.90
CA GLU A 77 27.78 0.40 -5.83
C GLU A 77 27.17 0.26 -4.44
N ASP A 78 25.94 0.76 -4.23
CA ASP A 78 25.30 0.82 -2.91
C ASP A 78 24.65 -0.50 -2.48
N PHE A 79 24.48 -1.47 -3.37
CA PHE A 79 23.82 -2.74 -3.11
C PHE A 79 24.62 -3.92 -3.64
N ALA A 80 24.53 -5.06 -2.95
CA ALA A 80 25.22 -6.29 -3.29
C ALA A 80 24.27 -7.51 -3.33
N VAL A 81 24.70 -8.57 -4.00
CA VAL A 81 24.05 -9.88 -3.95
C VAL A 81 23.97 -10.35 -2.50
N GLY A 82 22.80 -10.78 -2.08
CA GLY A 82 22.52 -11.19 -0.70
C GLY A 82 21.86 -10.11 0.17
N ASP A 83 21.85 -8.84 -0.26
CA ASP A 83 21.14 -7.79 0.48
C ASP A 83 19.64 -8.06 0.52
N ARG A 84 19.04 -7.92 1.71
CA ARG A 84 17.60 -7.99 1.92
C ARG A 84 16.98 -6.63 1.64
N VAL A 85 16.05 -6.55 0.69
CA VAL A 85 15.48 -5.28 0.24
C VAL A 85 13.96 -5.34 0.09
N GLY A 86 13.29 -4.22 0.40
CA GLY A 86 11.95 -3.90 -0.07
C GLY A 86 12.02 -2.95 -1.26
N ILE A 87 11.07 -3.08 -2.16
CA ILE A 87 10.98 -2.30 -3.40
C ILE A 87 9.89 -1.26 -3.21
N ALA A 88 10.28 0.00 -2.99
CA ALA A 88 9.33 1.10 -2.81
C ALA A 88 8.52 1.33 -4.08
N LEU A 89 7.20 1.50 -3.93
CA LEU A 89 6.28 1.73 -5.06
C LEU A 89 6.63 2.99 -5.84
N VAL A 90 6.77 4.10 -5.14
CA VAL A 90 7.16 5.39 -5.73
C VAL A 90 8.06 6.14 -4.76
N THR A 91 8.81 7.10 -5.28
CA THR A 91 9.60 8.03 -4.48
C THR A 91 8.92 9.40 -4.48
N HIS A 92 9.03 10.15 -3.38
CA HIS A 92 8.54 11.52 -3.33
C HIS A 92 9.66 12.52 -3.66
N PRO A 93 9.36 13.54 -4.45
CA PRO A 93 8.14 13.72 -5.26
C PRO A 93 7.98 12.60 -6.30
N VAL A 94 6.75 12.36 -6.77
CA VAL A 94 6.44 11.32 -7.76
C VAL A 94 6.91 11.79 -9.13
N GLU A 95 8.18 11.56 -9.45
CA GLU A 95 8.80 12.03 -10.70
C GLU A 95 9.02 10.92 -11.74
N GLU A 96 9.16 9.66 -11.29
CA GLU A 96 9.60 8.56 -12.14
C GLU A 96 8.73 7.30 -12.03
N ALA A 97 7.45 7.43 -12.42
CA ALA A 97 6.50 6.30 -12.44
C ALA A 97 6.99 5.08 -13.25
N ARG A 98 7.95 5.28 -14.19
CA ARG A 98 8.57 4.18 -14.97
C ARG A 98 9.30 3.16 -14.10
N PHE A 99 9.71 3.53 -12.88
CA PHE A 99 10.37 2.64 -11.93
C PHE A 99 9.38 1.97 -10.96
N ALA A 100 8.08 2.31 -11.04
CA ALA A 100 7.07 1.70 -10.20
C ALA A 100 6.80 0.25 -10.63
N PRO A 101 7.01 -0.73 -9.74
CA PRO A 101 6.76 -2.13 -10.03
C PRO A 101 5.28 -2.39 -10.33
N GLY A 102 4.98 -3.30 -11.25
CA GLY A 102 3.61 -3.64 -11.63
C GLY A 102 2.84 -2.55 -12.39
N VAL A 103 3.46 -1.39 -12.59
CA VAL A 103 2.90 -0.22 -13.29
C VAL A 103 3.79 0.18 -14.45
N GLY A 104 4.99 0.64 -14.18
CA GLY A 104 5.97 1.05 -15.19
C GLY A 104 6.74 -0.09 -15.83
N HIS A 105 6.89 -1.20 -15.11
CA HIS A 105 7.52 -2.46 -15.55
C HIS A 105 6.92 -3.66 -14.82
N ASP A 106 7.37 -4.88 -15.13
CA ASP A 106 6.94 -6.10 -14.46
C ASP A 106 7.25 -6.05 -12.95
N GLY A 107 6.26 -6.40 -12.11
CA GLY A 107 6.31 -6.28 -10.66
C GLY A 107 6.45 -7.62 -9.92
N ALA A 108 6.12 -7.60 -8.64
CA ALA A 108 6.45 -8.62 -7.65
C ALA A 108 5.60 -9.91 -7.71
N PHE A 109 4.56 -9.99 -8.55
CA PHE A 109 3.83 -11.26 -8.71
C PHE A 109 4.60 -12.24 -9.60
N ALA A 110 5.89 -12.41 -9.30
CA ALA A 110 6.82 -13.29 -9.99
C ALA A 110 7.89 -13.81 -9.01
N GLU A 111 8.57 -14.90 -9.39
CA GLU A 111 9.70 -15.43 -8.62
C GLU A 111 10.88 -14.45 -8.52
N ARG A 112 11.02 -13.56 -9.52
CA ARG A 112 12.07 -12.53 -9.61
C ARG A 112 11.50 -11.25 -10.17
N GLU A 113 12.02 -10.13 -9.68
CA GLU A 113 11.68 -8.81 -10.14
C GLU A 113 12.94 -8.02 -10.51
N LEU A 114 12.85 -7.24 -11.57
CA LEU A 114 13.87 -6.26 -11.95
C LEU A 114 13.54 -4.95 -11.23
N ALA A 115 14.44 -4.46 -10.38
CA ALA A 115 14.23 -3.24 -9.59
C ALA A 115 15.35 -2.23 -9.83
N HIS A 116 15.00 -0.95 -9.97
CA HIS A 116 15.99 0.14 -10.05
C HIS A 116 16.50 0.49 -8.65
N VAL A 117 17.80 0.76 -8.50
CA VAL A 117 18.41 1.05 -7.19
C VAL A 117 17.78 2.24 -6.45
N SER A 118 17.17 3.18 -7.19
CA SER A 118 16.48 4.32 -6.58
C SER A 118 15.25 3.93 -5.77
N THR A 119 14.64 2.76 -6.02
CA THR A 119 13.46 2.25 -5.31
C THR A 119 13.80 1.33 -4.14
N LEU A 120 15.05 0.93 -3.99
CA LEU A 120 15.43 -0.07 -2.97
C LEU A 120 15.62 0.54 -1.59
N VAL A 121 15.12 -0.18 -0.59
CA VAL A 121 15.33 0.11 0.84
C VAL A 121 15.74 -1.19 1.54
N ARG A 122 16.88 -1.16 2.28
CA ARG A 122 17.33 -2.32 3.05
C ARG A 122 16.33 -2.67 4.16
N ILE A 123 16.07 -3.96 4.32
CA ILE A 123 15.23 -4.50 5.38
C ILE A 123 16.11 -4.77 6.60
N PRO A 124 15.88 -4.12 7.75
CA PRO A 124 16.66 -4.35 8.96
C PRO A 124 16.35 -5.72 9.57
N ASP A 125 17.23 -6.16 10.48
CA ASP A 125 16.98 -7.33 11.28
C ASP A 125 15.69 -7.19 12.10
N GLY A 126 14.99 -8.32 12.31
CA GLY A 126 13.71 -8.34 13.04
C GLY A 126 12.48 -8.05 12.18
N VAL A 127 12.62 -7.62 10.92
CA VAL A 127 11.53 -7.47 9.97
C VAL A 127 11.47 -8.68 9.02
N THR A 128 10.33 -9.35 8.96
CA THR A 128 10.10 -10.47 8.04
C THR A 128 9.88 -9.97 6.61
N PHE A 129 10.09 -10.83 5.60
CA PHE A 129 9.79 -10.46 4.21
C PHE A 129 8.31 -10.14 3.98
N ALA A 130 7.40 -10.84 4.67
CA ALA A 130 5.96 -10.55 4.60
C ALA A 130 5.64 -9.14 5.08
N GLU A 131 6.15 -8.77 6.26
CA GLU A 131 5.98 -7.41 6.80
C GLU A 131 6.65 -6.36 5.90
N ALA A 132 7.87 -6.67 5.42
CA ALA A 132 8.61 -5.76 4.56
C ALA A 132 7.90 -5.51 3.22
N ALA A 133 7.37 -6.56 2.58
CA ALA A 133 6.64 -6.43 1.33
C ALA A 133 5.41 -5.53 1.47
N VAL A 134 4.52 -5.84 2.41
CA VAL A 134 3.31 -5.03 2.61
C VAL A 134 3.62 -3.62 3.13
N ALA A 135 4.77 -3.43 3.75
CA ALA A 135 5.20 -2.12 4.22
C ALA A 135 5.60 -1.17 3.09
N THR A 136 6.02 -1.67 1.92
CA THR A 136 6.44 -0.83 0.78
C THR A 136 5.31 0.03 0.21
N ASP A 137 4.04 -0.39 0.39
CA ASP A 137 2.85 0.39 0.06
C ASP A 137 1.92 0.54 1.25
N SER A 138 1.24 -0.52 1.70
CA SER A 138 0.08 -0.38 2.60
C SER A 138 0.41 0.31 3.92
N VAL A 139 1.62 0.16 4.46
CA VAL A 139 2.06 0.81 5.69
C VAL A 139 2.69 2.17 5.40
N ALA A 140 3.60 2.24 4.41
CA ALA A 140 4.31 3.48 4.10
C ALA A 140 3.36 4.55 3.54
N THR A 141 2.41 4.17 2.67
CA THR A 141 1.37 5.08 2.16
C THR A 141 0.49 5.61 3.30
N ALA A 142 0.08 4.74 4.24
CA ALA A 142 -0.67 5.17 5.42
C ALA A 142 0.17 6.10 6.32
N TYR A 143 1.47 5.81 6.47
CA TYR A 143 2.42 6.63 7.24
C TYR A 143 2.56 8.03 6.65
N HIS A 144 2.80 8.12 5.34
CA HIS A 144 2.87 9.39 4.62
C HIS A 144 1.55 10.18 4.75
N ALA A 145 0.41 9.52 4.51
CA ALA A 145 -0.89 10.16 4.59
C ALA A 145 -1.21 10.74 5.97
N VAL A 146 -0.83 10.05 7.05
CA VAL A 146 -1.08 10.50 8.42
C VAL A 146 -0.04 11.54 8.85
N ARG A 147 1.26 11.22 8.70
CA ARG A 147 2.34 12.02 9.27
C ARG A 147 2.70 13.23 8.41
N ALA A 148 2.95 13.05 7.13
CA ALA A 148 3.39 14.12 6.23
C ALA A 148 2.19 14.91 5.69
N ALA A 149 1.33 14.30 4.89
CA ALA A 149 0.19 14.97 4.27
C ALA A 149 -0.83 15.46 5.32
N GLY A 150 -1.17 14.60 6.30
CA GLY A 150 -2.07 14.94 7.40
C GLY A 150 -1.47 15.89 8.43
N SER A 151 -0.15 15.92 8.57
CA SER A 151 0.56 16.67 9.62
C SER A 151 0.02 16.37 11.02
N VAL A 152 -0.36 15.12 11.26
CA VAL A 152 -0.88 14.66 12.56
C VAL A 152 0.19 14.81 13.65
N ARG A 153 -0.23 15.34 14.80
CA ARG A 153 0.63 15.60 15.97
C ARG A 153 -0.02 15.11 17.24
N GLN A 154 0.74 15.01 18.30
CA GLN A 154 0.23 14.70 19.63
C GLN A 154 -0.94 15.60 20.01
N GLY A 155 -2.02 14.99 20.51
CA GLY A 155 -3.24 15.67 20.92
C GLY A 155 -4.22 16.00 19.77
N ALA A 156 -3.88 15.70 18.51
CA ALA A 156 -4.81 15.87 17.40
C ALA A 156 -5.97 14.87 17.48
N THR A 157 -7.12 15.25 16.95
CA THR A 157 -8.26 14.35 16.70
C THR A 157 -8.24 13.95 15.22
N VAL A 158 -8.24 12.65 14.95
CA VAL A 158 -8.10 12.09 13.60
C VAL A 158 -9.26 11.16 13.27
N GLY A 159 -9.91 11.39 12.14
CA GLY A 159 -10.82 10.45 11.51
C GLY A 159 -10.10 9.59 10.47
N VAL A 160 -10.28 8.27 10.50
CA VAL A 160 -9.75 7.35 9.50
C VAL A 160 -10.93 6.67 8.81
N VAL A 161 -11.10 6.92 7.51
CA VAL A 161 -12.20 6.40 6.69
C VAL A 161 -11.69 5.27 5.81
N GLY A 162 -12.34 4.09 5.92
CA GLY A 162 -11.89 2.83 5.36
C GLY A 162 -10.90 2.12 6.28
N LEU A 163 -11.34 1.04 6.95
CA LEU A 163 -10.57 0.29 7.95
C LEU A 163 -10.02 -1.03 7.39
N GLY A 164 -9.66 -1.02 6.10
CA GLY A 164 -8.95 -2.11 5.42
C GLY A 164 -7.44 -2.10 5.68
N GLY A 165 -6.67 -2.69 4.75
CA GLY A 165 -5.21 -2.86 4.88
C GLY A 165 -4.43 -1.57 5.13
N LEU A 166 -4.81 -0.44 4.49
CA LEU A 166 -4.20 0.87 4.74
C LEU A 166 -4.75 1.50 6.03
N GLY A 167 -6.08 1.50 6.19
CA GLY A 167 -6.74 2.21 7.28
C GLY A 167 -6.37 1.71 8.66
N LEU A 168 -6.25 0.39 8.87
CA LEU A 168 -5.79 -0.18 10.13
C LEU A 168 -4.38 0.30 10.49
N ASN A 169 -3.47 0.37 9.50
CA ASN A 169 -2.15 0.96 9.68
C ASN A 169 -2.25 2.45 9.99
N GLY A 170 -3.14 3.19 9.30
CA GLY A 170 -3.39 4.61 9.56
C GLY A 170 -3.88 4.88 10.98
N VAL A 171 -4.80 4.05 11.50
CA VAL A 171 -5.25 4.11 12.91
C VAL A 171 -4.06 3.94 13.86
N ARG A 172 -3.28 2.87 13.66
CA ARG A 172 -2.14 2.59 14.54
C ARG A 172 -1.08 3.68 14.48
N ILE A 173 -0.76 4.20 13.30
CA ILE A 173 0.22 5.27 13.11
C ILE A 173 -0.25 6.56 13.79
N ALA A 174 -1.50 6.96 13.60
CA ALA A 174 -2.06 8.14 14.27
C ALA A 174 -2.02 8.00 15.80
N GLN A 175 -2.35 6.81 16.32
CA GLN A 175 -2.27 6.50 17.75
C GLN A 175 -0.83 6.58 18.27
N LEU A 176 0.15 6.06 17.52
CA LEU A 176 1.58 6.15 17.87
C LEU A 176 2.09 7.62 17.91
N LEU A 177 1.50 8.50 17.13
CA LEU A 177 1.77 9.94 17.15
C LEU A 177 1.05 10.67 18.31
N GLY A 178 0.27 9.95 19.13
CA GLY A 178 -0.44 10.51 20.29
C GLY A 178 -1.75 11.21 19.93
N ALA A 179 -2.38 10.87 18.81
CA ALA A 179 -3.68 11.38 18.43
C ALA A 179 -4.83 10.57 19.06
N THR A 180 -6.01 11.21 19.21
CA THR A 180 -7.29 10.53 19.46
C THR A 180 -7.85 10.13 18.11
N VAL A 181 -8.11 8.84 17.90
CA VAL A 181 -8.44 8.29 16.57
C VAL A 181 -9.85 7.74 16.54
N TYR A 182 -10.62 8.11 15.52
CA TYR A 182 -11.95 7.59 15.21
C TYR A 182 -11.94 6.88 13.87
N GLY A 183 -12.42 5.62 13.84
CA GLY A 183 -12.50 4.84 12.62
C GLY A 183 -13.87 4.94 11.95
N VAL A 184 -13.91 4.84 10.62
CA VAL A 184 -15.16 4.74 9.85
C VAL A 184 -15.06 3.61 8.84
N ASP A 185 -16.00 2.67 8.89
CA ASP A 185 -16.17 1.63 7.87
C ASP A 185 -17.60 1.16 7.82
N ILE A 186 -18.17 1.02 6.62
CA ILE A 186 -19.53 0.50 6.41
C ILE A 186 -19.68 -0.95 6.86
N ASN A 187 -18.57 -1.70 6.93
CA ASN A 187 -18.53 -3.07 7.41
C ASN A 187 -18.23 -3.11 8.92
N PRO A 188 -19.21 -3.42 9.78
CA PRO A 188 -18.98 -3.48 11.23
C PRO A 188 -17.91 -4.49 11.66
N ALA A 189 -17.60 -5.49 10.82
CA ALA A 189 -16.55 -6.47 11.11
C ALA A 189 -15.14 -5.85 11.11
N ALA A 190 -14.95 -4.67 10.50
CA ALA A 190 -13.69 -3.93 10.52
C ALA A 190 -13.47 -3.11 11.80
N HIS A 191 -14.53 -2.87 12.60
CA HIS A 191 -14.47 -2.03 13.79
C HIS A 191 -13.64 -2.65 14.93
N GLY A 192 -13.80 -3.96 15.18
CA GLY A 192 -13.03 -4.65 16.22
C GLY A 192 -11.51 -4.51 16.02
N PRO A 193 -10.97 -4.90 14.86
CA PRO A 193 -9.55 -4.69 14.52
C PRO A 193 -9.08 -3.23 14.65
N ALA A 194 -9.93 -2.26 14.30
CA ALA A 194 -9.56 -0.84 14.42
C ALA A 194 -9.49 -0.38 15.90
N LEU A 195 -10.38 -0.86 16.76
CA LEU A 195 -10.32 -0.63 18.22
C LEU A 195 -9.05 -1.26 18.82
N GLU A 196 -8.69 -2.47 18.40
CA GLU A 196 -7.42 -3.13 18.79
C GLU A 196 -6.19 -2.36 18.30
N ALA A 197 -6.26 -1.75 17.11
CA ALA A 197 -5.20 -0.88 16.58
C ALA A 197 -5.08 0.46 17.31
N GLY A 198 -6.06 0.83 18.15
CA GLY A 198 -6.03 2.02 18.99
C GLY A 198 -7.06 3.09 18.63
N ALA A 199 -8.08 2.78 17.83
CA ALA A 199 -9.22 3.68 17.65
C ALA A 199 -10.00 3.82 18.96
N THR A 200 -10.46 5.03 19.26
CA THR A 200 -11.30 5.34 20.43
C THR A 200 -12.73 4.84 20.23
N ALA A 201 -13.26 5.02 19.02
CA ALA A 201 -14.55 4.51 18.60
C ALA A 201 -14.59 4.33 17.08
N CYS A 202 -15.56 3.57 16.58
CA CYS A 202 -15.79 3.35 15.16
C CYS A 202 -17.25 3.64 14.79
N PHE A 203 -17.45 4.15 13.58
CA PHE A 203 -18.71 4.56 13.01
C PHE A 203 -18.94 3.88 11.65
N GLN A 204 -20.19 3.91 11.16
CA GLN A 204 -20.54 3.37 9.84
C GLN A 204 -20.66 4.45 8.75
N ASP A 205 -20.88 5.69 9.12
CA ASP A 205 -20.99 6.83 8.19
C ASP A 205 -19.94 7.90 8.53
N THR A 206 -19.27 8.42 7.52
CA THR A 206 -18.27 9.48 7.67
C THR A 206 -18.85 10.75 8.32
N ARG A 207 -20.15 11.01 8.17
CA ARG A 207 -20.83 12.16 8.80
C ARG A 207 -20.88 12.08 10.31
N GLU A 208 -20.80 10.89 10.89
CA GLU A 208 -20.77 10.72 12.34
C GLU A 208 -19.53 11.34 12.97
N LEU A 209 -18.43 11.46 12.20
CA LEU A 209 -17.22 12.17 12.63
C LEU A 209 -17.45 13.66 12.94
N MET A 210 -18.55 14.26 12.44
CA MET A 210 -18.84 15.68 12.68
C MET A 210 -18.95 16.01 14.17
N ALA A 211 -19.47 15.10 14.99
CA ALA A 211 -19.59 15.26 16.44
C ALA A 211 -18.21 15.32 17.12
N GLU A 212 -17.24 14.62 16.58
CA GLU A 212 -15.87 14.50 17.12
C GLU A 212 -14.96 15.64 16.66
N ARG A 213 -15.37 16.44 15.67
CA ARG A 213 -14.67 17.61 15.14
C ARG A 213 -13.20 17.36 14.81
N PRO A 214 -12.87 16.34 13.99
CA PRO A 214 -11.48 15.97 13.73
C PRO A 214 -10.67 17.12 13.13
N ASP A 215 -9.40 17.22 13.55
CA ASP A 215 -8.39 18.10 12.96
C ASP A 215 -8.04 17.64 11.55
N VAL A 216 -7.96 16.32 11.39
CA VAL A 216 -7.58 15.65 10.13
C VAL A 216 -8.53 14.48 9.89
N ILE A 217 -8.98 14.30 8.65
CA ILE A 217 -9.62 13.07 8.19
C ILE A 217 -8.75 12.49 7.07
N VAL A 218 -8.37 11.22 7.20
CA VAL A 218 -7.68 10.47 6.15
C VAL A 218 -8.67 9.52 5.49
N ASP A 219 -8.97 9.74 4.22
CA ASP A 219 -9.91 8.94 3.42
C ASP A 219 -9.15 7.93 2.57
N PHE A 220 -9.05 6.68 3.06
CA PHE A 220 -8.46 5.54 2.35
C PHE A 220 -9.44 4.86 1.39
N VAL A 221 -10.68 5.33 1.31
CA VAL A 221 -11.69 4.82 0.37
C VAL A 221 -11.73 5.63 -0.91
N GLY A 222 -11.83 6.96 -0.80
CA GLY A 222 -11.88 7.86 -1.97
C GLY A 222 -13.11 7.67 -2.84
N ALA A 223 -14.28 7.49 -2.22
CA ALA A 223 -15.56 7.31 -2.92
C ALA A 223 -16.42 8.58 -2.83
N PRO A 224 -17.40 8.75 -3.73
CA PRO A 224 -18.37 9.86 -3.63
C PRO A 224 -19.11 9.91 -2.27
N THR A 225 -19.26 8.76 -1.63
CA THR A 225 -19.93 8.62 -0.32
C THR A 225 -19.03 8.90 0.86
N THR A 226 -17.71 9.08 0.68
CA THR A 226 -16.75 9.32 1.77
C THR A 226 -16.08 10.69 1.67
N THR A 227 -15.56 11.08 0.51
CA THR A 227 -14.74 12.30 0.37
C THR A 227 -15.53 13.59 0.60
N GLY A 228 -16.72 13.73 0.01
CA GLY A 228 -17.58 14.89 0.25
C GLY A 228 -17.99 15.01 1.72
N PRO A 229 -18.55 13.94 2.33
CA PRO A 229 -18.82 13.88 3.77
C PRO A 229 -17.61 14.17 4.66
N ALA A 230 -16.40 13.74 4.29
CA ALA A 230 -15.19 14.07 5.06
C ALA A 230 -14.91 15.59 5.08
N VAL A 231 -15.10 16.27 3.95
CA VAL A 231 -14.98 17.75 3.88
C VAL A 231 -16.03 18.43 4.78
N GLU A 232 -17.23 17.87 4.88
CA GLU A 232 -18.28 18.39 5.78
C GLU A 232 -17.98 18.12 7.25
N SER A 233 -17.35 16.99 7.58
CA SER A 233 -17.17 16.52 8.96
C SER A 233 -15.92 17.05 9.64
N VAL A 234 -14.85 17.34 8.89
CA VAL A 234 -13.63 17.92 9.46
C VAL A 234 -13.92 19.30 10.07
N ARG A 235 -13.24 19.68 11.16
CA ARG A 235 -13.44 21.00 11.77
C ARG A 235 -13.06 22.16 10.83
N PRO A 236 -13.55 23.40 11.06
CA PRO A 236 -13.05 24.57 10.34
C PRO A 236 -11.53 24.72 10.46
N GLY A 237 -10.85 24.99 9.34
CA GLY A 237 -9.39 25.02 9.22
C GLY A 237 -8.73 23.66 9.27
N GLY A 238 -9.51 22.57 9.29
CA GLY A 238 -8.99 21.21 9.30
C GLY A 238 -8.59 20.71 7.90
N ARG A 239 -8.16 19.47 7.84
CA ARG A 239 -7.56 18.87 6.64
C ARG A 239 -8.18 17.52 6.31
N VAL A 240 -8.48 17.30 5.05
CA VAL A 240 -8.87 16.01 4.48
C VAL A 240 -7.74 15.53 3.58
N VAL A 241 -7.20 14.34 3.86
CA VAL A 241 -6.18 13.67 3.05
C VAL A 241 -6.87 12.55 2.27
N LEU A 242 -6.88 12.65 0.95
CA LEU A 242 -7.48 11.68 0.05
C LEU A 242 -6.41 10.75 -0.48
N VAL A 243 -6.56 9.46 -0.20
CA VAL A 243 -5.63 8.38 -0.59
C VAL A 243 -6.31 7.38 -1.51
N GLY A 244 -7.53 6.98 -1.17
CA GLY A 244 -8.26 5.95 -1.89
C GLY A 244 -8.75 6.39 -3.26
N LEU A 245 -8.94 5.42 -4.16
CA LEU A 245 -9.40 5.57 -5.53
C LEU A 245 -10.70 4.79 -5.78
N GLY A 246 -11.57 4.68 -4.77
CA GLY A 246 -12.83 3.94 -4.83
C GLY A 246 -13.90 4.55 -5.75
N GLY A 247 -13.62 5.71 -6.34
CA GLY A 247 -14.45 6.34 -7.35
C GLY A 247 -13.62 7.26 -8.26
N ALA A 248 -13.96 7.31 -9.55
CA ALA A 248 -13.28 8.18 -10.51
C ALA A 248 -13.55 9.68 -10.25
N VAL A 249 -14.68 10.00 -9.63
CA VAL A 249 -15.11 11.37 -9.35
C VAL A 249 -15.81 11.43 -8.00
N ALA A 250 -15.54 12.47 -7.23
CA ALA A 250 -16.27 12.78 -6.00
C ALA A 250 -16.83 14.22 -6.05
N SER A 251 -18.06 14.41 -5.56
CA SER A 251 -18.65 15.74 -5.40
C SER A 251 -18.13 16.38 -4.12
N ILE A 252 -17.56 17.58 -4.23
CA ILE A 252 -17.04 18.33 -3.10
C ILE A 252 -17.98 19.50 -2.79
N PRO A 253 -18.44 19.67 -1.53
CA PRO A 253 -19.27 20.79 -1.13
C PRO A 253 -18.44 22.08 -1.07
N VAL A 254 -18.39 22.83 -2.19
CA VAL A 254 -17.52 23.99 -2.38
C VAL A 254 -17.70 25.03 -1.28
N ALA A 255 -18.95 25.30 -0.87
CA ALA A 255 -19.22 26.25 0.21
C ALA A 255 -18.57 25.81 1.55
N SER A 256 -18.66 24.52 1.91
CA SER A 256 -18.02 23.98 3.10
C SER A 256 -16.51 24.09 3.02
N LEU A 257 -15.93 23.80 1.85
CA LEU A 257 -14.49 23.89 1.64
C LEU A 257 -13.99 25.35 1.85
N VAL A 258 -14.64 26.31 1.19
CA VAL A 258 -14.22 27.72 1.18
C VAL A 258 -14.54 28.42 2.49
N MET A 259 -15.82 28.37 2.95
CA MET A 259 -16.27 29.14 4.12
C MET A 259 -15.72 28.61 5.43
N ARG A 260 -15.30 27.36 5.47
CA ARG A 260 -14.68 26.74 6.65
C ARG A 260 -13.17 26.62 6.53
N ASN A 261 -12.57 27.12 5.44
CA ASN A 261 -11.12 27.08 5.18
C ASN A 261 -10.54 25.66 5.31
N VAL A 262 -11.24 24.66 4.76
CA VAL A 262 -10.82 23.25 4.80
C VAL A 262 -9.76 23.00 3.71
N GLN A 263 -8.75 22.24 4.01
CA GLN A 263 -7.75 21.79 3.05
C GLN A 263 -8.13 20.38 2.54
N LEU A 264 -8.17 20.17 1.23
CA LEU A 264 -8.30 18.86 0.60
C LEU A 264 -7.01 18.57 -0.15
N ILE A 265 -6.34 17.47 0.22
CA ILE A 265 -4.99 17.15 -0.25
C ILE A 265 -4.98 15.71 -0.74
N GLY A 266 -4.48 15.47 -1.97
CA GLY A 266 -4.16 14.14 -2.48
C GLY A 266 -2.87 13.60 -1.86
N SER A 267 -2.80 12.29 -1.64
CA SER A 267 -1.61 11.60 -1.09
C SER A 267 -1.40 10.27 -1.79
N LEU A 268 -0.20 10.05 -2.32
CA LEU A 268 0.19 8.84 -3.04
C LEU A 268 1.53 8.33 -2.51
N GLY A 269 1.58 7.04 -2.11
CA GLY A 269 2.82 6.38 -1.72
C GLY A 269 3.54 7.04 -0.55
N ALA A 270 4.84 6.82 -0.45
CA ALA A 270 5.72 7.37 0.58
C ALA A 270 7.15 7.57 0.04
N SER A 271 7.96 8.37 0.73
CA SER A 271 9.40 8.46 0.45
C SER A 271 10.15 7.21 0.96
N LYS A 272 11.35 6.98 0.44
CA LYS A 272 12.24 5.92 0.96
C LYS A 272 12.63 6.16 2.42
N GLU A 273 12.77 7.40 2.81
CA GLU A 273 13.05 7.80 4.18
C GLU A 273 11.91 7.39 5.11
N GLU A 274 10.66 7.64 4.70
CA GLU A 274 9.47 7.20 5.43
C GLU A 274 9.37 5.67 5.50
N LEU A 275 9.69 4.97 4.42
CA LEU A 275 9.75 3.50 4.44
C LEU A 275 10.82 2.97 5.40
N ARG A 276 11.99 3.62 5.50
CA ARG A 276 13.01 3.28 6.52
C ARG A 276 12.46 3.47 7.93
N GLU A 277 11.82 4.60 8.21
CA GLU A 277 11.17 4.87 9.50
C GLU A 277 10.09 3.82 9.82
N VAL A 278 9.30 3.41 8.83
CA VAL A 278 8.31 2.32 8.96
C VAL A 278 8.99 0.99 9.32
N TYR A 279 10.06 0.63 8.62
CA TYR A 279 10.82 -0.60 8.94
C TYR A 279 11.39 -0.57 10.38
N GLU A 280 11.88 0.58 10.85
CA GLU A 280 12.33 0.74 12.23
C GLU A 280 11.19 0.59 13.24
N LEU A 281 9.98 1.11 12.91
CA LEU A 281 8.78 0.92 13.73
C LEU A 281 8.38 -0.55 13.83
N ILE A 282 8.48 -1.29 12.73
CA ILE A 282 8.19 -2.73 12.69
C ILE A 282 9.26 -3.50 13.46
N ALA A 283 10.54 -3.24 13.22
CA ALA A 283 11.67 -3.93 13.88
C ALA A 283 11.61 -3.83 15.40
N ARG A 284 11.17 -2.69 15.96
CA ARG A 284 10.99 -2.50 17.40
C ARG A 284 9.61 -2.94 17.93
N GLY A 285 8.76 -3.55 17.08
CA GLY A 285 7.43 -4.03 17.46
C GLY A 285 6.38 -2.95 17.74
N ALA A 286 6.67 -1.67 17.44
CA ALA A 286 5.71 -0.58 17.63
C ALA A 286 4.60 -0.63 16.58
N LEU A 287 4.89 -1.14 15.39
CA LEU A 287 3.96 -1.33 14.29
C LEU A 287 4.02 -2.80 13.85
N LYS A 288 2.87 -3.43 13.72
CA LYS A 288 2.76 -4.83 13.31
C LYS A 288 1.64 -4.97 12.28
N PRO A 289 1.98 -4.97 10.99
CA PRO A 289 0.98 -5.17 9.94
C PRO A 289 0.28 -6.53 10.10
N ALA A 290 -1.05 -6.54 9.96
CA ALA A 290 -1.79 -7.79 9.92
C ALA A 290 -1.66 -8.39 8.52
N VAL A 291 -1.03 -9.56 8.40
CA VAL A 291 -0.76 -10.23 7.12
C VAL A 291 -1.32 -11.66 7.10
N GLU A 292 -1.83 -12.09 5.95
CA GLU A 292 -2.33 -13.44 5.69
C GLU A 292 -1.64 -13.99 4.44
N GLU A 293 -1.00 -15.15 4.55
CA GLU A 293 -0.34 -15.81 3.41
C GLU A 293 -1.35 -16.54 2.52
N VAL A 294 -1.19 -16.40 1.21
CA VAL A 294 -1.93 -17.17 0.20
C VAL A 294 -0.95 -17.87 -0.73
N PRO A 295 -1.24 -19.11 -1.16
CA PRO A 295 -0.40 -19.81 -2.13
C PRO A 295 -0.25 -19.01 -3.43
N PHE A 296 0.94 -18.99 -4.01
CA PHE A 296 1.21 -18.20 -5.23
C PHE A 296 0.30 -18.58 -6.40
N ALA A 297 0.05 -19.87 -6.59
CA ALA A 297 -0.85 -20.34 -7.65
C ALA A 297 -2.33 -19.91 -7.42
N GLU A 298 -2.72 -19.61 -6.18
CA GLU A 298 -4.07 -19.18 -5.80
C GLU A 298 -4.24 -17.65 -5.78
N LEU A 299 -3.18 -16.88 -6.15
CA LEU A 299 -3.23 -15.43 -6.19
C LEU A 299 -4.45 -14.88 -6.97
N PRO A 300 -4.85 -15.42 -8.14
CA PRO A 300 -6.06 -14.94 -8.83
C PRO A 300 -7.33 -15.06 -7.96
N ALA A 301 -7.53 -16.18 -7.27
CA ALA A 301 -8.65 -16.37 -6.36
C ALA A 301 -8.56 -15.48 -5.12
N ALA A 302 -7.35 -15.20 -4.65
CA ALA A 302 -7.11 -14.26 -3.56
C ALA A 302 -7.46 -12.81 -3.95
N MET A 303 -7.21 -12.41 -5.20
CA MET A 303 -7.67 -11.12 -5.74
C MET A 303 -9.21 -11.03 -5.76
N ASP A 304 -9.90 -12.12 -6.09
CA ASP A 304 -11.37 -12.15 -6.03
C ASP A 304 -11.89 -12.00 -4.58
N ARG A 305 -11.22 -12.63 -3.59
CA ARG A 305 -11.54 -12.42 -2.16
C ARG A 305 -11.36 -10.96 -1.75
N LEU A 306 -10.26 -10.34 -2.20
CA LEU A 306 -9.97 -8.93 -1.95
C LEU A 306 -11.07 -8.03 -2.55
N ALA A 307 -11.48 -8.30 -3.81
CA ALA A 307 -12.54 -7.56 -4.49
C ALA A 307 -13.90 -7.64 -3.77
N ARG A 308 -14.20 -8.78 -3.10
CA ARG A 308 -15.43 -8.96 -2.33
C ARG A 308 -15.36 -8.39 -0.90
N GLY A 309 -14.23 -7.80 -0.49
CA GLY A 309 -14.05 -7.27 0.87
C GLY A 309 -13.97 -8.36 1.95
N GLU A 310 -13.57 -9.58 1.60
CA GLU A 310 -13.48 -10.74 2.51
C GLU A 310 -12.12 -10.85 3.20
N VAL A 311 -11.28 -9.82 3.09
CA VAL A 311 -9.91 -9.81 3.61
C VAL A 311 -9.80 -8.89 4.82
N ARG A 312 -9.13 -9.36 5.87
CA ARG A 312 -8.75 -8.56 7.03
C ARG A 312 -7.24 -8.31 7.01
N GLY A 313 -6.83 -7.05 7.11
CA GLY A 313 -5.42 -6.69 6.96
C GLY A 313 -4.95 -6.77 5.50
N ARG A 314 -3.82 -7.43 5.26
CA ARG A 314 -3.19 -7.50 3.94
C ARG A 314 -2.87 -8.95 3.55
N LEU A 315 -3.31 -9.36 2.36
CA LEU A 315 -2.85 -10.62 1.77
C LEU A 315 -1.43 -10.46 1.23
N TYR A 316 -0.66 -11.52 1.32
CA TYR A 316 0.63 -11.64 0.64
C TYR A 316 0.83 -13.06 0.12
N THR A 317 1.71 -13.20 -0.84
CA THR A 317 2.12 -14.49 -1.40
C THR A 317 3.64 -14.63 -1.38
N ARG A 318 4.12 -15.88 -1.51
CA ARG A 318 5.55 -16.22 -1.59
C ARG A 318 5.84 -16.90 -2.92
N PRO A 319 6.19 -16.15 -3.97
CA PRO A 319 6.33 -16.72 -5.32
C PRO A 319 7.35 -17.86 -5.43
N ARG A 320 8.34 -17.91 -4.53
CA ARG A 320 9.41 -18.91 -4.52
C ARG A 320 9.23 -20.03 -3.48
N ALA A 321 8.10 -20.09 -2.78
CA ALA A 321 7.87 -21.12 -1.75
C ALA A 321 8.00 -22.54 -2.31
N ASP A 322 7.44 -22.80 -3.49
CA ASP A 322 7.44 -24.10 -4.12
C ASP A 322 8.83 -24.57 -4.59
N LEU A 323 9.74 -23.63 -4.89
CA LEU A 323 11.13 -23.98 -5.26
C LEU A 323 11.93 -24.55 -4.09
N ARG A 324 11.60 -24.19 -2.86
CA ARG A 324 12.30 -24.66 -1.64
C ARG A 324 11.87 -26.08 -1.22
N VAL A 325 10.65 -26.48 -1.57
CA VAL A 325 10.15 -27.83 -1.26
C VAL A 325 10.85 -28.88 -2.13
N GLY A 326 11.25 -28.53 -3.36
CA GLY A 326 11.98 -29.41 -4.27
C GLY A 326 13.48 -29.57 -3.99
N ALA A 327 14.10 -28.60 -3.29
CA ALA A 327 15.55 -28.60 -3.02
C ALA A 327 15.95 -29.38 -1.73
N GLY A 328 14.97 -29.78 -0.93
CA GLY A 328 15.18 -30.58 0.31
C GLY A 328 14.98 -32.09 0.14
N ALA A 329 14.77 -32.59 -1.07
CA ALA A 329 14.47 -34.00 -1.37
C ALA A 329 15.55 -34.66 -2.27
N VAL A 330 16.81 -34.25 -2.15
CA VAL A 330 17.97 -34.93 -2.77
C VAL A 330 19.01 -35.29 -1.71
#